data_5151ba9930321e99a9d0f77c40c00b82
#
_entry.id   5151ba9930321e99a9d0f77c40c00b82
#
_cell.length_a   1.000
_cell.length_b   1.000
_cell.length_c   1.000
_cell.angle_alpha   90.00
_cell.angle_beta   90.00
_cell.angle_gamma   90.00
#
_symmetry.space_group_name_H-M   'P 1'
#
loop_
_entity.id
_entity.type
_entity.pdbx_description
1 polymer ?
#
loop_
_entity_poly.entity_id
_entity_poly.type
_entity_poly.pdbx_seq_one_letter_code
_entity_poly.pdbx_strand_id
1 'polypeptide(L)'
;MSLATETDFELFGDCANHLEVMNSNNDFYVIMKTVFRFGNESLERSSAVDAEIFKSYEHARRHALSMIRKFGKFEDIEFRGSN
;
A
#
# COMPACT_ATOMS: atom_id res chain seq x y z
N MET A 1 -24.66 12.07 -14.28
CA MET A 1 -23.38 12.21 -13.59
C MET A 1 -22.48 11.06 -14.02
N SER A 2 -21.32 11.37 -14.57
CA SER A 2 -20.40 10.34 -14.96
C SER A 2 -19.40 10.06 -13.83
N LEU A 3 -19.15 8.79 -13.59
CA LEU A 3 -18.12 8.37 -12.65
C LEU A 3 -16.81 8.23 -13.40
N ALA A 4 -15.71 8.51 -12.71
CA ALA A 4 -14.40 8.30 -13.28
C ALA A 4 -14.16 6.83 -13.54
N THR A 5 -13.53 6.52 -14.67
CA THR A 5 -13.16 5.14 -15.00
C THR A 5 -11.78 4.82 -14.44
N GLU A 6 -11.41 3.53 -14.43
CA GLU A 6 -10.06 3.15 -14.02
C GLU A 6 -9.01 3.85 -14.88
N THR A 7 -9.29 4.01 -16.18
CA THR A 7 -8.38 4.70 -17.08
C THR A 7 -8.18 6.17 -16.67
N ASP A 8 -9.27 6.84 -16.25
CA ASP A 8 -9.17 8.22 -15.77
C ASP A 8 -8.25 8.32 -14.57
N PHE A 9 -8.38 7.39 -13.60
CA PHE A 9 -7.51 7.37 -12.42
C PHE A 9 -6.06 7.12 -12.80
N GLU A 10 -5.81 6.19 -13.71
CA GLU A 10 -4.45 5.82 -14.10
C GLU A 10 -3.74 6.92 -14.90
N LEU A 11 -4.46 7.61 -15.77
CA LEU A 11 -3.86 8.60 -16.65
C LEU A 11 -3.81 10.00 -16.04
N PHE A 12 -4.83 10.37 -15.27
CA PHE A 12 -4.99 11.76 -14.82
C PHE A 12 -5.02 11.90 -13.30
N GLY A 13 -5.15 10.81 -12.58
CA GLY A 13 -5.25 10.85 -11.12
C GLY A 13 -3.91 11.03 -10.45
N ASP A 14 -3.94 11.61 -9.25
CA ASP A 14 -2.79 11.61 -8.37
C ASP A 14 -2.66 10.22 -7.75
N CYS A 15 -1.43 9.75 -7.61
CA CYS A 15 -1.15 8.42 -7.11
C CYS A 15 -0.25 8.50 -5.88
N ALA A 16 -0.62 7.79 -4.83
CA ALA A 16 0.20 7.67 -3.63
C ALA A 16 0.28 6.20 -3.23
N ASN A 17 1.48 5.78 -2.83
CA ASN A 17 1.73 4.42 -2.38
C ASN A 17 2.09 4.42 -0.89
N HIS A 18 1.59 3.42 -0.17
CA HIS A 18 2.01 3.22 1.21
C HIS A 18 2.00 1.72 1.54
N LEU A 19 2.78 1.36 2.54
CA LEU A 19 2.82 -0.02 3.03
C LEU A 19 1.99 -0.13 4.30
N GLU A 20 1.29 -1.24 4.43
CA GLU A 20 0.51 -1.58 5.63
C GLU A 20 0.76 -3.02 6.01
N VAL A 21 0.54 -3.34 7.27
CA VAL A 21 0.57 -4.72 7.75
C VAL A 21 -0.86 -5.24 7.83
N MET A 22 -1.09 -6.37 7.20
CA MET A 22 -2.39 -7.04 7.24
C MET A 22 -2.33 -8.25 8.14
N ASN A 23 -3.43 -8.52 8.80
CA ASN A 23 -3.58 -9.67 9.68
C ASN A 23 -4.64 -10.62 9.11
N SER A 24 -4.27 -11.89 8.96
CA SER A 24 -5.19 -12.93 8.50
C SER A 24 -4.90 -14.21 9.29
N ASN A 25 -5.85 -14.66 10.07
CA ASN A 25 -5.74 -15.93 10.85
C ASN A 25 -4.45 -16.00 11.67
N ASN A 26 -4.15 -14.95 12.43
CA ASN A 26 -2.96 -14.85 13.28
C ASN A 26 -1.63 -14.76 12.52
N ASP A 27 -1.70 -14.62 11.21
CA ASP A 27 -0.52 -14.37 10.40
C ASP A 27 -0.52 -12.91 9.97
N PHE A 28 0.67 -12.34 9.82
CA PHE A 28 0.85 -10.95 9.44
C PHE A 28 1.69 -10.89 8.17
N TYR A 29 1.29 -10.03 7.26
CA TYR A 29 2.04 -9.84 6.02
C TYR A 29 1.95 -8.38 5.58
N VAL A 30 2.90 -7.98 4.75
CA VAL A 30 2.98 -6.59 4.27
C VAL A 30 2.31 -6.48 2.91
N ILE A 31 1.46 -5.48 2.76
CA ILE A 31 0.87 -5.15 1.47
C ILE A 31 1.25 -3.74 1.07
N MET A 32 1.22 -3.50 -0.22
CA MET A 32 1.31 -2.15 -0.76
C MET A 32 -0.08 -1.72 -1.20
N LYS A 33 -0.52 -0.59 -0.71
CA LYS A 33 -1.74 0.06 -1.18
C LYS A 33 -1.37 1.23 -2.07
N THR A 34 -2.02 1.29 -3.22
CA THR A 34 -1.90 2.41 -4.14
C THR A 34 -3.25 3.11 -4.17
N VAL A 35 -3.26 4.38 -3.84
CA VAL A 35 -4.46 5.19 -3.85
C VAL A 35 -4.37 6.18 -4.99
N PHE A 36 -5.32 6.11 -5.89
CA PHE A 36 -5.46 7.09 -6.98
C PHE A 36 -6.57 8.04 -6.62
N ARG A 37 -6.37 9.32 -6.88
CA ARG A 37 -7.40 10.34 -6.68
C ARG A 37 -7.59 11.14 -7.96
N PHE A 38 -8.84 11.30 -8.32
CA PHE A 38 -9.22 12.07 -9.50
C PHE A 38 -10.52 12.81 -9.19
N GLY A 39 -10.43 14.15 -9.12
CA GLY A 39 -11.56 14.94 -8.67
C GLY A 39 -11.91 14.65 -7.22
N ASN A 40 -13.16 14.31 -6.99
CA ASN A 40 -13.65 13.94 -5.65
C ASN A 40 -13.72 12.43 -5.43
N GLU A 41 -13.18 11.66 -6.36
CA GLU A 41 -13.24 10.22 -6.31
C GLU A 41 -11.88 9.62 -6.01
N SER A 42 -11.86 8.43 -5.45
CA SER A 42 -10.62 7.70 -5.20
C SER A 42 -10.79 6.24 -5.59
N LEU A 43 -9.68 5.63 -5.96
CA LEU A 43 -9.61 4.22 -6.28
C LEU A 43 -8.42 3.63 -5.55
N GLU A 44 -8.65 2.56 -4.81
CA GLU A 44 -7.57 1.87 -4.10
C GLU A 44 -7.28 0.53 -4.75
N ARG A 45 -6.01 0.20 -4.84
CA ARG A 45 -5.54 -1.12 -5.23
C ARG A 45 -4.54 -1.60 -4.20
N SER A 46 -4.55 -2.88 -3.92
CA SER A 46 -3.58 -3.46 -3.00
C SER A 46 -2.99 -4.72 -3.58
N SER A 47 -1.74 -4.98 -3.21
CA SER A 47 -1.04 -6.18 -3.64
C SER A 47 -0.07 -6.61 -2.54
N ALA A 48 0.17 -7.91 -2.45
CA ALA A 48 1.20 -8.41 -1.56
C ALA A 48 2.57 -7.97 -2.11
N VAL A 49 3.44 -7.55 -1.20
CA VAL A 49 4.77 -7.08 -1.60
C VAL A 49 5.69 -8.27 -1.89
N ASP A 50 5.57 -9.30 -1.07
CA ASP A 50 6.32 -10.54 -1.23
C ASP A 50 5.54 -11.68 -0.57
N ALA A 51 6.14 -12.86 -0.49
CA ALA A 51 5.51 -14.03 0.07
C ALA A 51 5.80 -14.23 1.56
N GLU A 52 6.44 -13.26 2.21
CA GLU A 52 6.83 -13.37 3.61
C GLU A 52 5.63 -13.27 4.54
N ILE A 53 5.56 -14.18 5.50
CA ILE A 53 4.51 -14.22 6.51
C ILE A 53 5.16 -14.22 7.89
N PHE A 54 4.61 -13.39 8.77
CA PHE A 54 5.16 -13.22 10.10
C PHE A 54 4.13 -13.62 11.15
N LYS A 55 4.59 -14.04 12.29
CA LYS A 55 3.72 -14.46 13.40
C LYS A 55 3.42 -13.31 14.37
N SER A 56 4.05 -12.16 14.20
CA SER A 56 3.76 -11.00 15.03
C SER A 56 3.70 -9.75 14.17
N TYR A 57 2.87 -8.80 14.62
CA TYR A 57 2.76 -7.49 13.98
C TYR A 57 4.11 -6.78 13.95
N GLU A 58 4.86 -6.84 15.05
CA GLU A 58 6.12 -6.15 15.17
C GLU A 58 7.15 -6.63 14.16
N HIS A 59 7.20 -7.93 13.90
CA HIS A 59 8.12 -8.46 12.89
C HIS A 59 7.72 -8.01 11.48
N ALA A 60 6.42 -8.04 11.19
CA ALA A 60 5.93 -7.58 9.89
C ALA A 60 6.19 -6.07 9.71
N ARG A 61 5.99 -5.29 10.76
CA ARG A 61 6.26 -3.86 10.75
C ARG A 61 7.73 -3.56 10.47
N ARG A 62 8.64 -4.28 11.11
CA ARG A 62 10.08 -4.13 10.87
C ARG A 62 10.44 -4.45 9.43
N HIS A 63 9.81 -5.50 8.89
CA HIS A 63 10.01 -5.87 7.50
C HIS A 63 9.54 -4.74 6.57
N ALA A 64 8.36 -4.18 6.82
CA ALA A 64 7.84 -3.06 6.04
C ALA A 64 8.78 -1.86 6.09
N LEU A 65 9.27 -1.52 7.26
CA LEU A 65 10.19 -0.39 7.42
C LEU A 65 11.52 -0.62 6.70
N SER A 66 12.01 -1.87 6.66
CA SER A 66 13.23 -2.18 5.92
C SER A 66 13.00 -2.05 4.42
N MET A 67 11.82 -2.37 3.94
CA MET A 67 11.47 -2.20 2.53
C MET A 67 11.43 -0.72 2.15
N ILE A 68 10.89 0.13 3.00
CA ILE A 68 10.87 1.57 2.76
C ILE A 68 12.30 2.11 2.61
N ARG A 69 13.22 1.63 3.43
CA ARG A 69 14.63 2.03 3.31
C ARG A 69 15.24 1.64 1.97
N LYS A 70 14.82 0.50 1.42
CA LYS A 70 15.29 0.06 0.11
C LYS A 70 14.67 0.83 -1.03
N PHE A 71 13.35 1.05 -0.97
CA PHE A 71 12.60 1.68 -2.06
C PHE A 71 12.55 3.20 -1.94
N GLY A 72 12.70 3.73 -0.75
CA GLY A 72 12.60 5.17 -0.49
C GLY A 72 13.64 6.03 -1.21
N LYS A 73 14.62 5.40 -1.84
CA LYS A 73 15.56 6.12 -2.70
C LYS A 73 14.98 6.43 -4.07
N PHE A 74 13.92 5.73 -4.45
CA PHE A 74 13.38 5.78 -5.81
C PHE A 74 11.92 6.24 -5.84
N GLU A 75 11.19 6.07 -4.74
CA GLU A 75 9.77 6.40 -4.66
C GLU A 75 9.42 6.91 -3.27
N ASP A 76 8.48 7.84 -3.21
CA ASP A 76 7.95 8.32 -1.94
C ASP A 76 6.96 7.30 -1.41
N ILE A 77 7.46 6.32 -0.67
CA ILE A 77 6.62 5.31 -0.04
C ILE A 77 6.69 5.50 1.47
N GLU A 78 5.52 5.59 2.10
CA GLU A 78 5.44 5.69 3.55
C GLU A 78 4.84 4.43 4.15
N PHE A 79 5.09 4.21 5.42
CA PHE A 79 4.43 3.15 6.18
C PHE A 79 3.27 3.75 6.95
N ARG A 80 2.08 3.18 6.77
CA ARG A 80 0.91 3.52 7.57
C ARG A 80 0.60 2.34 8.46
N GLY A 81 0.91 2.49 9.73
CA GLY A 81 0.60 1.45 10.69
C GLY A 81 -0.90 1.28 10.82
N SER A 82 -1.36 0.05 10.75
CA SER A 82 -2.72 -0.30 11.14
C SER A 82 -2.63 -1.24 12.33
N ASN A 83 -3.56 -1.12 13.21
CA ASN A 83 -3.60 -1.97 14.40
C ASN A 83 -4.04 -3.38 14.05
#